data_06cf01f449e321b9eda5fb9e28677ae5
#
_entry.id   06cf01f449e321b9eda5fb9e28677ae5
#
_cell.length_a   1.000
_cell.length_b   1.000
_cell.length_c   1.000
_cell.angle_alpha   90.00
_cell.angle_beta   90.00
_cell.angle_gamma   90.00
#
_symmetry.space_group_name_H-M   'P 1'
#
loop_
_entity.id
_entity.type
_entity.pdbx_description
1 polymer ?
#
loop_
_entity_poly.entity_id
_entity_poly.type
_entity_poly.pdbx_seq_one_letter_code
_entity_poly.pdbx_strand_id
1 'polypeptide(L)' 'MFEVGQKYKIYRNSATEIREKNWVNAVVESVPDHGRFVRMRLHFTGGFMGYTSYVESYTVSELEKMIESGELVRR' A
#
# COMPACT_ATOMS: atom_id res chain seq x y z
N MET A 1 -14.95 -3.02 0.51
CA MET A 1 -14.70 -2.62 1.89
C MET A 1 -13.38 -3.17 2.37
N PHE A 2 -12.61 -2.35 3.07
CA PHE A 2 -11.29 -2.75 3.52
C PHE A 2 -11.37 -3.43 4.87
N GLU A 3 -10.66 -4.54 5.02
CA GLU A 3 -10.67 -5.29 6.26
C GLU A 3 -9.25 -5.67 6.65
N VAL A 4 -9.03 -5.74 7.94
CA VAL A 4 -7.73 -6.11 8.46
C VAL A 4 -7.29 -7.44 7.90
N GLY A 5 -6.05 -7.50 7.45
CA GLY A 5 -5.50 -8.72 6.89
C GLY A 5 -5.58 -8.82 5.39
N GLN A 6 -6.37 -7.97 4.74
CA GLN A 6 -6.44 -8.00 3.29
C GLN A 6 -5.11 -7.60 2.69
N LYS A 7 -4.72 -8.24 1.62
CA LYS A 7 -3.42 -8.02 0.99
C LYS A 7 -3.58 -7.33 -0.34
N TYR A 8 -2.71 -6.37 -0.58
CA TYR A 8 -2.75 -5.56 -1.79
C TYR A 8 -1.35 -5.35 -2.33
N LYS A 9 -1.27 -4.87 -3.56
CA LYS A 9 -0.04 -4.35 -4.12
C LYS A 9 -0.32 -2.89 -4.45
N ILE A 10 0.60 -2.02 -4.11
CA ILE A 10 0.48 -0.60 -4.41
C ILE A 10 1.58 -0.20 -5.35
N TYR A 11 1.22 0.50 -6.41
CA TYR A 11 2.20 0.99 -7.36
C TYR A 11 2.77 2.30 -6.83
N ARG A 12 4.09 2.35 -6.70
CA ARG A 12 4.74 3.56 -6.22
C ARG A 12 5.59 4.09 -7.36
N ASN A 13 5.30 5.30 -7.76
CA ASN A 13 6.04 5.91 -8.84
C ASN A 13 7.12 6.77 -8.23
N SER A 14 8.31 6.24 -8.17
CA SER A 14 9.42 6.94 -7.58
C SER A 14 10.30 7.49 -8.67
N ALA A 15 10.59 8.75 -8.58
CA ALA A 15 11.38 9.37 -9.60
C ALA A 15 12.78 8.82 -9.66
N THR A 16 13.30 8.35 -8.57
CA THR A 16 14.64 7.86 -8.59
C THR A 16 14.74 6.43 -8.96
N GLU A 17 13.65 5.77 -9.14
CA GLU A 17 13.70 4.40 -9.37
C GLU A 17 13.72 4.03 -10.72
N ILE A 18 14.48 3.14 -11.09
CA ILE A 18 14.53 2.73 -12.41
C ILE A 18 14.18 1.37 -12.56
N ARG A 19 13.85 0.68 -11.54
CA ARG A 19 13.58 -0.70 -11.67
C ARG A 19 12.29 -0.88 -12.35
N GLU A 20 12.12 -1.95 -12.92
CA GLU A 20 10.92 -2.25 -13.60
C GLU A 20 9.82 -2.48 -12.61
N LYS A 21 10.14 -2.70 -11.36
CA LYS A 21 9.10 -2.95 -10.47
C LYS A 21 8.93 -1.90 -9.48
N ASN A 22 7.83 -1.20 -9.50
CA ASN A 22 7.51 -0.20 -8.51
C ASN A 22 6.36 -0.65 -7.63
N TRP A 23 6.08 -1.92 -7.64
CA TRP A 23 4.99 -2.45 -6.83
C TRP A 23 5.47 -2.80 -5.44
N VAL A 24 4.67 -2.44 -4.44
CA VAL A 24 5.01 -2.70 -3.05
C VAL A 24 3.88 -3.51 -2.45
N ASN A 25 4.21 -4.56 -1.75
CA ASN A 25 3.21 -5.37 -1.07
C ASN A 25 2.70 -4.62 0.15
N ALA A 26 1.41 -4.71 0.39
CA ALA A 26 0.79 -4.02 1.51
C ALA A 26 -0.26 -4.90 2.15
N VAL A 27 -0.45 -4.70 3.44
CA VAL A 27 -1.46 -5.45 4.18
C VAL A 27 -2.23 -4.46 5.01
N VAL A 28 -3.55 -4.58 5.02
CA VAL A 28 -4.37 -3.71 5.85
C VAL A 28 -4.11 -4.07 7.30
N GLU A 29 -3.61 -3.13 8.06
CA GLU A 29 -3.26 -3.35 9.44
C GLU A 29 -4.36 -2.92 10.40
N SER A 30 -5.04 -1.84 10.10
CA SER A 30 -6.16 -1.39 10.93
C SER A 30 -7.05 -0.47 10.12
N VAL A 31 -8.28 -0.33 10.57
CA VAL A 31 -9.26 0.51 9.89
C VAL A 31 -9.90 1.41 10.95
N PRO A 32 -9.19 2.40 11.43
CA PRO A 32 -9.67 3.21 12.54
C PRO A 32 -10.75 4.21 12.15
N ASP A 33 -11.28 4.86 13.17
CA ASP A 33 -12.25 5.94 12.98
C ASP A 33 -13.45 5.50 12.16
N HIS A 34 -14.06 4.39 12.58
CA HIS A 34 -15.27 3.86 11.95
C HIS A 34 -15.07 3.60 10.45
N GLY A 35 -13.86 3.24 10.10
CA GLY A 35 -13.60 2.91 8.70
C GLY A 35 -13.29 4.08 7.81
N ARG A 36 -13.09 5.26 8.36
CA ARG A 36 -12.76 6.41 7.54
C ARG A 36 -11.36 6.35 7.01
N PHE A 37 -10.46 5.75 7.76
CA PHE A 37 -9.07 5.63 7.37
C PHE A 37 -8.67 4.17 7.33
N VAL A 38 -7.68 3.89 6.52
CA VAL A 38 -7.14 2.55 6.42
C VAL A 38 -5.64 2.68 6.61
N ARG A 39 -5.10 1.95 7.56
CA ARG A 39 -3.67 1.92 7.76
C ARG A 39 -3.14 0.67 7.11
N MET A 40 -2.17 0.83 6.26
CA MET A 40 -1.57 -0.28 5.58
C MET A 40 -0.10 -0.36 5.91
N ARG A 41 0.36 -1.58 6.16
CA ARG A 41 1.78 -1.80 6.35
C ARG A 41 2.37 -2.18 5.00
N LEU A 42 3.30 -1.36 4.56
CA LEU A 42 3.95 -1.56 3.29
C LEU A 42 5.27 -2.25 3.51
N HIS A 43 5.55 -3.25 2.71
CA HIS A 43 6.75 -4.06 2.85
C HIS A 43 7.66 -3.84 1.66
N PHE A 44 8.86 -3.40 1.95
CA PHE A 44 9.86 -3.16 0.92
C PHE A 44 10.96 -4.19 1.06
N THR A 45 11.45 -4.71 -0.04
CA THR A 45 12.54 -5.66 -0.01
C THR A 45 13.68 -5.12 -0.82
N GLY A 46 14.85 -5.65 -0.57
CA GLY A 46 16.01 -5.22 -1.30
C GLY A 46 16.60 -3.97 -0.69
N GLY A 47 17.45 -3.32 -1.42
CA GLY A 47 18.11 -2.15 -0.93
C GLY A 47 19.15 -2.52 0.10
N PHE A 48 19.63 -1.51 0.76
CA PHE A 48 20.76 -1.65 1.62
C PHE A 48 20.47 -2.50 2.84
N MET A 49 19.32 -2.32 3.43
CA MET A 49 18.99 -3.04 4.64
C MET A 49 18.26 -4.34 4.40
N GLY A 50 17.93 -4.62 3.19
CA GLY A 50 17.26 -5.85 2.85
C GLY A 50 15.76 -5.80 2.98
N TYR A 51 15.24 -5.66 4.16
CA TYR A 51 13.81 -5.66 4.37
C TYR A 51 13.41 -4.51 5.27
N THR A 52 12.38 -3.80 4.86
CA THR A 52 11.89 -2.67 5.63
C THR A 52 10.39 -2.60 5.50
N SER A 53 9.71 -2.18 6.54
CA SER A 53 8.29 -1.95 6.43
C SER A 53 7.93 -0.72 7.23
N TYR A 54 6.83 -0.07 6.84
CA TYR A 54 6.29 1.01 7.62
C TYR A 54 4.80 1.13 7.33
N VAL A 55 4.10 1.87 8.17
CA VAL A 55 2.66 2.00 8.06
C VAL A 55 2.33 3.35 7.46
N GLU A 56 1.42 3.34 6.50
CA GLU A 56 0.89 4.57 5.92
C GLU A 56 -0.60 4.59 6.08
N SER A 57 -1.14 5.77 6.37
CA SER A 57 -2.57 5.96 6.50
C SER A 57 -3.13 6.54 5.23
N TYR A 58 -4.26 5.99 4.80
CA TYR A 58 -4.96 6.49 3.63
C TYR A 58 -6.41 6.72 3.99
N THR A 59 -7.07 7.62 3.29
CA THR A 59 -8.53 7.68 3.41
C THR A 59 -9.11 6.66 2.46
N VAL A 60 -10.32 6.23 2.72
CA VAL A 60 -10.99 5.30 1.84
C VAL A 60 -11.12 5.90 0.44
N SER A 61 -11.40 7.19 0.38
CA SER A 61 -11.54 7.87 -0.90
C SER A 61 -10.25 7.79 -1.71
N GLU A 62 -9.12 7.98 -1.06
CA GLU A 62 -7.84 7.89 -1.75
C GLU A 62 -7.62 6.49 -2.29
N LEU A 63 -7.94 5.48 -1.49
CA LEU A 63 -7.73 4.11 -1.93
C LEU A 63 -8.67 3.75 -3.07
N GLU A 64 -9.88 4.25 -3.04
CA GLU A 64 -10.82 3.98 -4.12
C GLU A 64 -10.33 4.57 -5.43
N LYS A 65 -9.75 5.76 -5.37
CA LYS A 65 -9.18 6.36 -6.56
C LYS A 65 -7.99 5.55 -7.06
N MET A 66 -7.22 5.02 -6.15
CA MET A 66 -6.08 4.20 -6.54
C MET A 66 -6.53 2.89 -7.18
N ILE A 67 -7.65 2.34 -6.73
CA ILE A 67 -8.20 1.15 -7.35
C ILE A 67 -8.65 1.48 -8.77
N GLU A 68 -9.31 2.61 -8.95
CA GLU A 68 -9.77 3.01 -10.26
C GLU A 68 -8.64 3.23 -11.23
N SER A 69 -7.56 3.80 -10.76
CA SER A 69 -6.43 4.08 -11.63
C SER A 69 -5.53 2.87 -11.83
N GLY A 70 -5.77 1.81 -11.11
CA GLY A 70 -4.95 0.63 -11.24
C GLY A 70 -3.73 0.63 -10.35
N GLU A 71 -3.60 1.61 -9.48
CA GLU A 71 -2.45 1.69 -8.61
C GLU A 71 -2.58 0.86 -7.34
N LEU A 72 -3.76 0.36 -7.06
CA LEU A 72 -3.98 -0.51 -5.91
C LEU A 72 -4.70 -1.75 -6.41
N VAL A 73 -4.06 -2.89 -6.25
CA VAL A 73 -4.60 -4.14 -6.76
C VAL A 73 -4.62 -5.16 -5.63
N ARG A 74 -5.74 -5.89 -5.52
CA ARG A 74 -5.87 -6.90 -4.50
C ARG A 74 -5.02 -8.11 -4.85
N ARG A 75 -4.33 -8.65 -3.88
CA ARG A 75 -3.52 -9.85 -4.10
C ARG A 75 -4.28 -11.12 -3.77
#